data_dc22d2712dca4640316e90f148f4dda4
#
_entry.id   dc22d2712dca4640316e90f148f4dda4
#
_cell.length_a   1.000
_cell.length_b   1.000
_cell.length_c   1.000
_cell.angle_alpha   90.00
_cell.angle_beta   90.00
_cell.angle_gamma   90.00
#
_symmetry.space_group_name_H-M   'P 1'
#
loop_
_entity.id
_entity.type
_entity.pdbx_description
1 polymer ?
#
loop_
_entity_poly.entity_id
_entity_poly.type
_entity_poly.pdbx_seq_one_letter_code
_entity_poly.pdbx_strand_id
1 'polypeptide(L)'
;MKKTLIAVAAAAALTATSAFAEITFGMWTKAVLVPVANDGEDYKAGLTQAWGGAARTAGLSVAGVNEEGTAGYTFEIRDQAGEDKINHGDRSVLWVKPIDMVKLSVGYFDDGDNGFRQGSGFGAWDWLRPSRTTDLFFNGDNAIMDGKSGDGFMAEVTPIEGLKVMANIPFLKTETYIQDAYDIYKKTQIGAAYTIDGTGTLKVLWTGVSEETKVGNKKSDYTGKIGVAFNLTAVENLNLAIGAKFDIVDEDYKVGALKYDTATKKYTKGFDDWGGSKNKAYFALNASYQVSDAMKVSLAGGVKLFKNSDIDPRFGIGGGVDYTIMDGLTMNADVRYISETKADGYDGEDDAVSFLLGVSKGFSNGSLGVGFEGVTNGAGFSSIAAGTDDKGKVHDGFMWCVPVVLTFSF
;
A
#
# COMPACT_ATOMS: atom_id res chain seq x y z
N MET A 1 -15.82 -15.05 -28.41
CA MET A 1 -14.51 -15.49 -27.97
C MET A 1 -14.24 -15.31 -26.47
N LYS A 2 -14.58 -14.17 -25.83
CA LYS A 2 -14.29 -13.94 -24.38
C LYS A 2 -15.02 -14.91 -23.43
N LYS A 3 -16.27 -15.29 -23.72
CA LYS A 3 -17.05 -16.26 -22.91
C LYS A 3 -16.50 -17.69 -23.00
N THR A 4 -15.86 -18.02 -24.11
CA THR A 4 -15.29 -19.35 -24.34
C THR A 4 -13.99 -19.55 -23.54
N LEU A 5 -13.21 -18.49 -23.31
CA LEU A 5 -11.96 -18.59 -22.56
C LEU A 5 -12.21 -18.85 -21.06
N ILE A 6 -13.23 -18.22 -20.50
CA ILE A 6 -13.65 -18.44 -19.08
C ILE A 6 -14.19 -19.87 -18.92
N ALA A 7 -14.99 -20.34 -19.89
CA ALA A 7 -15.51 -21.70 -19.87
C ALA A 7 -14.39 -22.75 -20.06
N VAL A 8 -13.38 -22.45 -20.86
CA VAL A 8 -12.21 -23.34 -21.05
C VAL A 8 -11.32 -23.35 -19.80
N ALA A 9 -11.09 -22.22 -19.15
CA ALA A 9 -10.34 -22.17 -17.90
C ALA A 9 -11.08 -22.91 -16.76
N ALA A 10 -12.40 -22.75 -16.65
CA ALA A 10 -13.22 -23.49 -15.70
C ALA A 10 -13.25 -25.00 -16.02
N ALA A 11 -13.36 -25.37 -17.30
CA ALA A 11 -13.34 -26.77 -17.72
C ALA A 11 -11.95 -27.42 -17.51
N ALA A 12 -10.86 -26.69 -17.77
CA ALA A 12 -9.50 -27.16 -17.50
C ALA A 12 -9.25 -27.36 -16.00
N ALA A 13 -9.77 -26.46 -15.15
CA ALA A 13 -9.72 -26.60 -13.70
C ALA A 13 -10.51 -27.84 -13.21
N LEU A 14 -11.68 -28.10 -13.80
CA LEU A 14 -12.52 -29.26 -13.46
C LEU A 14 -11.94 -30.61 -13.95
N THR A 15 -11.13 -30.60 -15.01
CA THR A 15 -10.46 -31.84 -15.49
C THR A 15 -9.13 -32.11 -14.81
N ALA A 16 -8.55 -31.12 -14.13
CA ALA A 16 -7.31 -31.27 -13.36
C ALA A 16 -7.53 -31.85 -11.94
N THR A 17 -8.75 -32.26 -11.59
CA THR A 17 -9.11 -32.77 -10.26
C THR A 17 -8.36 -33.98 -9.77
N SER A 18 -7.65 -34.69 -10.66
CA SER A 18 -6.79 -35.83 -10.26
C SER A 18 -5.37 -35.43 -9.85
N ALA A 19 -4.97 -34.18 -10.05
CA ALA A 19 -3.61 -33.71 -9.74
C ALA A 19 -3.54 -32.78 -8.51
N PHE A 20 -4.70 -32.32 -8.01
CA PHE A 20 -4.79 -31.43 -6.87
C PHE A 20 -5.78 -31.98 -5.85
N ALA A 21 -5.40 -32.01 -4.59
CA ALA A 21 -6.25 -32.47 -3.51
C ALA A 21 -7.39 -31.48 -3.24
N GLU A 22 -7.13 -30.19 -3.45
CA GLU A 22 -8.09 -29.13 -3.21
C GLU A 22 -7.92 -28.02 -4.24
N ILE A 23 -9.04 -27.62 -4.86
CA ILE A 23 -9.14 -26.41 -5.68
C ILE A 23 -10.15 -25.49 -5.03
N THR A 24 -9.72 -24.30 -4.68
CA THR A 24 -10.57 -23.26 -4.11
C THR A 24 -10.81 -22.15 -5.11
N PHE A 25 -12.06 -21.65 -5.12
CA PHE A 25 -12.46 -20.49 -5.89
C PHE A 25 -12.86 -19.40 -4.92
N GLY A 26 -12.40 -18.21 -5.18
CA GLY A 26 -12.80 -17.01 -4.45
C GLY A 26 -13.24 -15.93 -5.41
N MET A 27 -14.27 -15.19 -5.05
CA MET A 27 -14.68 -14.00 -5.79
C MET A 27 -14.85 -12.85 -4.83
N TRP A 28 -14.38 -11.70 -5.24
CA TRP A 28 -14.62 -10.46 -4.51
C TRP A 28 -15.01 -9.35 -5.47
N THR A 29 -15.80 -8.42 -4.99
CA THR A 29 -16.12 -7.20 -5.72
C THR A 29 -16.23 -6.03 -4.79
N LYS A 30 -15.92 -4.86 -5.30
CA LYS A 30 -15.95 -3.60 -4.58
C LYS A 30 -16.42 -2.49 -5.50
N ALA A 31 -17.35 -1.69 -5.01
CA ALA A 31 -17.74 -0.43 -5.64
C ALA A 31 -17.50 0.72 -4.64
N VAL A 32 -16.86 1.77 -5.09
CA VAL A 32 -16.63 2.99 -4.31
C VAL A 32 -17.18 4.17 -5.09
N LEU A 33 -18.12 4.87 -4.50
CA LEU A 33 -18.85 5.98 -5.11
C LEU A 33 -18.72 7.21 -4.22
N VAL A 34 -18.69 8.38 -4.85
CA VAL A 34 -18.75 9.68 -4.17
C VAL A 34 -19.88 10.49 -4.79
N PRO A 35 -21.12 10.32 -4.31
CA PRO A 35 -22.29 10.98 -4.93
C PRO A 35 -22.30 12.49 -4.73
N VAL A 36 -21.67 13.01 -3.69
CA VAL A 36 -21.58 14.44 -3.43
C VAL A 36 -20.26 14.80 -2.77
N ALA A 37 -19.71 15.92 -3.16
CA ALA A 37 -18.47 16.48 -2.63
C ALA A 37 -18.45 18.01 -2.73
N ASN A 38 -17.50 18.62 -2.01
CA ASN A 38 -17.09 20.01 -2.18
C ASN A 38 -15.57 20.07 -2.26
N ASP A 39 -15.02 20.77 -3.22
CA ASP A 39 -13.58 20.87 -3.47
C ASP A 39 -12.91 22.08 -2.82
N GLY A 40 -13.62 22.74 -1.92
CA GLY A 40 -13.17 23.98 -1.27
C GLY A 40 -13.89 25.22 -1.80
N GLU A 41 -14.38 25.20 -3.03
CA GLU A 41 -15.13 26.27 -3.67
C GLU A 41 -16.49 25.81 -4.15
N ASP A 42 -16.53 24.74 -4.94
CA ASP A 42 -17.71 24.29 -5.65
C ASP A 42 -18.28 22.97 -5.13
N TYR A 43 -19.62 22.85 -5.16
CA TYR A 43 -20.30 21.59 -4.93
C TYR A 43 -20.27 20.76 -6.21
N LYS A 44 -19.89 19.50 -6.05
CA LYS A 44 -19.92 18.48 -7.10
C LYS A 44 -20.96 17.42 -6.74
N ALA A 45 -21.94 17.22 -7.60
CA ALA A 45 -22.95 16.20 -7.42
C ALA A 45 -22.91 15.19 -8.55
N GLY A 46 -23.14 13.94 -8.23
CA GLY A 46 -23.15 12.84 -9.18
C GLY A 46 -22.45 11.61 -8.62
N LEU A 47 -22.49 10.54 -9.40
CA LEU A 47 -21.74 9.33 -9.05
C LEU A 47 -20.31 9.47 -9.57
N THR A 48 -19.41 9.81 -8.67
CA THR A 48 -17.97 9.93 -8.95
C THR A 48 -17.26 8.74 -8.32
N GLN A 49 -16.35 8.13 -9.04
CA GLN A 49 -15.53 7.06 -8.50
C GLN A 49 -14.44 7.62 -7.58
N ALA A 50 -14.21 6.92 -6.48
CA ALA A 50 -13.02 7.11 -5.67
C ALA A 50 -11.89 6.20 -6.19
N TRP A 51 -10.63 6.62 -6.05
CA TRP A 51 -9.43 5.85 -6.41
C TRP A 51 -9.12 5.71 -7.90
N GLY A 52 -8.77 6.85 -8.52
CA GLY A 52 -7.96 6.86 -9.74
C GLY A 52 -8.47 6.03 -10.90
N GLY A 53 -9.78 5.88 -11.05
CA GLY A 53 -10.33 5.25 -12.23
C GLY A 53 -11.20 4.00 -12.00
N ALA A 54 -11.29 3.45 -10.80
CA ALA A 54 -12.04 2.23 -10.59
C ALA A 54 -13.21 2.41 -9.61
N ALA A 55 -14.36 2.88 -10.13
CA ALA A 55 -15.60 2.89 -9.35
C ALA A 55 -16.03 1.46 -8.95
N ARG A 56 -15.64 0.49 -9.74
CA ARG A 56 -15.95 -0.92 -9.57
C ARG A 56 -14.72 -1.76 -9.89
N THR A 57 -14.44 -2.72 -9.05
CA THR A 57 -13.46 -3.78 -9.31
C THR A 57 -14.03 -5.11 -8.86
N ALA A 58 -13.87 -6.14 -9.66
CA ALA A 58 -14.20 -7.52 -9.31
C ALA A 58 -13.00 -8.42 -9.60
N GLY A 59 -12.69 -9.31 -8.67
CA GLY A 59 -11.63 -10.31 -8.81
C GLY A 59 -12.17 -11.73 -8.68
N LEU A 60 -11.68 -12.63 -9.51
CA LEU A 60 -11.88 -14.07 -9.41
C LEU A 60 -10.52 -14.69 -9.12
N SER A 61 -10.40 -15.36 -7.99
CA SER A 61 -9.21 -16.11 -7.62
C SER A 61 -9.43 -17.62 -7.72
N VAL A 62 -8.39 -18.33 -8.15
CA VAL A 62 -8.34 -19.78 -8.17
C VAL A 62 -7.04 -20.21 -7.52
N ALA A 63 -7.11 -21.09 -6.54
CA ALA A 63 -5.93 -21.68 -5.92
C ALA A 63 -6.06 -23.19 -5.91
N GLY A 64 -4.93 -23.90 -6.03
CA GLY A 64 -4.89 -25.34 -5.94
C GLY A 64 -3.61 -25.81 -5.27
N VAL A 65 -3.72 -26.91 -4.55
CA VAL A 65 -2.61 -27.55 -3.82
C VAL A 65 -2.66 -29.05 -4.13
N ASN A 66 -1.51 -29.70 -4.34
CA ASN A 66 -1.45 -31.15 -4.50
C ASN A 66 -1.73 -31.88 -3.18
N GLU A 67 -2.03 -33.18 -3.24
CA GLU A 67 -2.40 -34.00 -2.07
C GLU A 67 -1.37 -33.95 -0.95
N GLU A 68 -0.09 -33.91 -1.29
CA GLU A 68 1.00 -33.85 -0.32
C GLU A 68 1.24 -32.46 0.26
N GLY A 69 0.58 -31.41 -0.25
CA GLY A 69 0.80 -30.02 0.19
C GLY A 69 2.18 -29.48 -0.18
N THR A 70 2.85 -30.11 -1.16
CA THR A 70 4.22 -29.77 -1.55
C THR A 70 4.32 -28.90 -2.80
N ALA A 71 3.25 -28.74 -3.54
CA ALA A 71 3.18 -27.86 -4.71
C ALA A 71 1.78 -27.25 -4.86
N GLY A 72 1.72 -26.07 -5.44
CA GLY A 72 0.44 -25.42 -5.69
C GLY A 72 0.56 -24.19 -6.57
N TYR A 73 -0.60 -23.60 -6.81
CA TYR A 73 -0.69 -22.35 -7.55
C TYR A 73 -1.76 -21.44 -6.97
N THR A 74 -1.63 -20.16 -7.24
CA THR A 74 -2.66 -19.15 -7.04
C THR A 74 -2.72 -18.26 -8.27
N PHE A 75 -3.92 -17.99 -8.75
CA PHE A 75 -4.15 -17.17 -9.93
C PHE A 75 -5.34 -16.26 -9.71
N GLU A 76 -5.24 -15.00 -10.11
CA GLU A 76 -6.31 -14.02 -10.02
C GLU A 76 -6.57 -13.37 -11.39
N ILE A 77 -7.85 -13.23 -11.73
CA ILE A 77 -8.34 -12.43 -12.86
C ILE A 77 -9.09 -11.25 -12.30
N ARG A 78 -8.88 -10.07 -12.85
CA ARG A 78 -9.54 -8.84 -12.42
C ARG A 78 -10.28 -8.15 -13.56
N ASP A 79 -11.54 -7.76 -13.30
CA ASP A 79 -12.30 -6.80 -14.10
C ASP A 79 -12.32 -5.46 -13.37
N GLN A 80 -11.76 -4.44 -13.99
CA GLN A 80 -11.67 -3.11 -13.42
C GLN A 80 -12.43 -2.12 -14.29
N ALA A 81 -13.27 -1.27 -13.68
CA ALA A 81 -14.02 -0.25 -14.42
C ALA A 81 -13.08 0.74 -15.12
N GLY A 82 -13.43 1.10 -16.34
CA GLY A 82 -12.63 1.98 -17.19
C GLY A 82 -11.58 1.27 -18.04
N GLU A 83 -11.43 -0.05 -17.89
CA GLU A 83 -10.58 -0.86 -18.77
C GLU A 83 -11.43 -1.80 -19.63
N ASP A 84 -11.16 -1.82 -20.93
CA ASP A 84 -11.84 -2.70 -21.88
C ASP A 84 -11.32 -4.15 -21.86
N LYS A 85 -10.42 -4.46 -20.92
CA LYS A 85 -9.72 -5.74 -20.85
C LYS A 85 -9.85 -6.36 -19.48
N ILE A 86 -10.05 -7.67 -19.48
CA ILE A 86 -9.80 -8.47 -18.28
C ILE A 86 -8.28 -8.56 -18.11
N ASN A 87 -7.79 -8.05 -17.00
CA ASN A 87 -6.38 -8.08 -16.66
C ASN A 87 -6.08 -9.27 -15.73
N HIS A 88 -4.80 -9.67 -15.67
CA HIS A 88 -4.36 -10.46 -14.52
C HIS A 88 -4.58 -9.62 -13.25
N GLY A 89 -5.00 -10.27 -12.18
CA GLY A 89 -5.13 -9.66 -10.87
C GLY A 89 -3.76 -9.41 -10.21
N ASP A 90 -3.80 -9.24 -8.91
CA ASP A 90 -2.59 -8.94 -8.13
C ASP A 90 -1.67 -10.16 -7.96
N ARG A 91 -2.12 -11.35 -8.36
CA ARG A 91 -1.37 -12.58 -8.09
C ARG A 91 -1.50 -13.62 -9.21
N SER A 92 -0.37 -14.19 -9.59
CA SER A 92 -0.28 -15.37 -10.47
C SER A 92 1.01 -16.12 -10.14
N VAL A 93 0.96 -17.06 -9.19
CA VAL A 93 2.14 -17.68 -8.58
C VAL A 93 2.03 -19.20 -8.60
N LEU A 94 3.07 -19.86 -9.06
CA LEU A 94 3.33 -21.28 -8.88
C LEU A 94 4.36 -21.46 -7.76
N TRP A 95 4.18 -22.48 -6.92
CA TRP A 95 5.13 -22.76 -5.86
C TRP A 95 5.34 -24.26 -5.63
N VAL A 96 6.52 -24.61 -5.12
CA VAL A 96 6.89 -25.95 -4.73
C VAL A 96 7.72 -25.94 -3.44
N LYS A 97 7.54 -26.95 -2.60
CA LYS A 97 8.38 -27.27 -1.44
C LYS A 97 9.20 -28.51 -1.74
N PRO A 98 10.44 -28.38 -2.23
CA PRO A 98 11.31 -29.55 -2.46
C PRO A 98 11.62 -30.32 -1.17
N ILE A 99 11.66 -29.60 -0.06
CA ILE A 99 11.74 -30.09 1.31
C ILE A 99 10.92 -29.18 2.21
N ASP A 100 10.51 -29.63 3.37
CA ASP A 100 9.59 -28.90 4.25
C ASP A 100 10.06 -27.48 4.61
N MET A 101 11.37 -27.32 4.79
CA MET A 101 11.96 -26.03 5.16
C MET A 101 12.17 -25.07 4.00
N VAL A 102 11.98 -25.47 2.74
CA VAL A 102 12.24 -24.64 1.55
C VAL A 102 11.01 -24.54 0.69
N LYS A 103 10.56 -23.31 0.42
CA LYS A 103 9.53 -23.00 -0.57
C LYS A 103 10.09 -22.15 -1.68
N LEU A 104 9.93 -22.59 -2.91
CA LEU A 104 10.31 -21.87 -4.13
C LEU A 104 9.04 -21.45 -4.86
N SER A 105 8.97 -20.20 -5.26
CA SER A 105 7.80 -19.65 -5.94
C SER A 105 8.22 -18.85 -7.17
N VAL A 106 7.41 -18.88 -8.22
CA VAL A 106 7.65 -18.14 -9.46
C VAL A 106 6.34 -17.60 -10.00
N GLY A 107 6.38 -16.39 -10.52
CA GLY A 107 5.21 -15.75 -11.11
C GLY A 107 5.09 -14.27 -10.77
N TYR A 108 3.87 -13.75 -10.85
CA TYR A 108 3.52 -12.40 -10.48
C TYR A 108 3.05 -12.36 -9.02
N PHE A 109 3.78 -11.67 -8.19
CA PHE A 109 3.53 -11.54 -6.75
C PHE A 109 2.78 -10.25 -6.44
N ASP A 110 1.90 -10.31 -5.44
CA ASP A 110 1.36 -9.14 -4.78
C ASP A 110 2.32 -8.62 -3.69
N ASP A 111 2.15 -7.36 -3.30
CA ASP A 111 2.94 -6.67 -2.28
C ASP A 111 3.06 -7.44 -0.96
N GLY A 112 2.02 -8.18 -0.59
CA GLY A 112 1.97 -8.92 0.67
C GLY A 112 2.57 -10.33 0.61
N ASP A 113 2.86 -10.87 -0.57
CA ASP A 113 3.19 -12.29 -0.76
C ASP A 113 4.49 -12.71 -0.09
N ASN A 114 5.44 -11.80 0.05
CA ASN A 114 6.69 -12.07 0.75
C ASN A 114 6.52 -12.21 2.27
N GLY A 115 5.37 -11.77 2.83
CA GLY A 115 5.07 -11.80 4.26
C GLY A 115 5.82 -10.75 5.08
N PHE A 116 6.54 -9.83 4.44
CA PHE A 116 7.33 -8.79 5.10
C PHE A 116 6.64 -7.44 5.09
N ARG A 117 5.75 -7.17 4.15
CA ARG A 117 5.05 -5.89 4.11
C ARG A 117 4.47 -5.56 5.48
N GLN A 118 4.81 -4.39 5.99
CA GLN A 118 4.31 -3.84 7.23
C GLN A 118 3.78 -2.46 6.97
N GLY A 119 2.46 -2.35 6.87
CA GLY A 119 1.79 -1.07 6.75
C GLY A 119 1.85 -0.27 8.04
N SER A 120 1.73 1.03 7.93
CA SER A 120 1.50 1.96 9.03
C SER A 120 0.03 2.39 9.09
N GLY A 121 -0.85 1.66 8.41
CA GLY A 121 -2.22 2.05 8.14
C GLY A 121 -3.18 1.93 9.31
N PHE A 122 -4.21 2.70 9.21
CA PHE A 122 -5.36 2.75 10.09
C PHE A 122 -6.45 1.81 9.56
N GLY A 123 -6.44 0.57 9.92
CA GLY A 123 -7.55 -0.36 9.83
C GLY A 123 -8.46 -0.33 8.59
N ALA A 124 -9.66 -0.84 8.74
CA ALA A 124 -10.65 -1.04 7.66
C ALA A 124 -11.24 0.24 7.03
N TRP A 125 -10.88 1.41 7.55
CA TRP A 125 -11.50 2.69 7.22
C TRP A 125 -10.95 3.38 6.00
N ASP A 126 -9.79 2.98 5.52
CA ASP A 126 -9.21 3.47 4.27
C ASP A 126 -10.14 3.25 3.07
N TRP A 127 -11.09 2.32 3.21
CA TRP A 127 -12.09 2.04 2.19
C TRP A 127 -13.14 3.13 2.03
N LEU A 128 -13.52 3.80 3.12
CA LEU A 128 -14.45 4.92 3.14
C LEU A 128 -13.76 6.27 2.93
N ARG A 129 -12.43 6.27 2.78
CA ARG A 129 -11.64 7.48 2.65
C ARG A 129 -11.12 7.64 1.22
N PRO A 130 -11.84 8.37 0.35
CA PRO A 130 -11.39 8.63 -1.01
C PRO A 130 -10.21 9.59 -1.07
N SER A 131 -10.03 10.45 -0.07
CA SER A 131 -8.84 11.27 0.02
C SER A 131 -7.66 10.44 0.51
N ARG A 132 -6.57 10.47 -0.23
CA ARG A 132 -5.33 9.80 0.14
C ARG A 132 -4.28 10.75 0.73
N THR A 133 -4.65 11.95 0.98
CA THR A 133 -3.70 12.99 1.37
C THR A 133 -3.07 12.74 2.70
N THR A 134 -3.86 12.24 3.64
CA THR A 134 -3.38 11.87 4.95
C THR A 134 -2.78 10.48 4.98
N ASP A 135 -2.75 9.79 3.84
CA ASP A 135 -2.13 8.48 3.66
C ASP A 135 -0.60 8.52 3.75
N LEU A 136 0.01 9.69 3.67
CA LEU A 136 1.46 9.83 3.69
C LEU A 136 2.16 9.16 4.87
N PHE A 137 1.45 8.92 5.97
CA PHE A 137 1.97 8.22 7.15
C PHE A 137 1.22 6.94 7.48
N PHE A 138 0.13 6.64 6.78
CA PHE A 138 -0.81 5.63 7.20
C PHE A 138 -1.05 4.54 6.17
N ASN A 139 -0.63 4.74 4.90
CA ASN A 139 -0.88 3.79 3.83
C ASN A 139 0.20 3.80 2.73
N GLY A 140 0.22 2.77 1.89
CA GLY A 140 0.98 2.70 0.65
C GLY A 140 2.48 2.87 0.81
N ASP A 141 3.04 3.86 0.15
CA ASP A 141 4.49 4.13 0.10
C ASP A 141 5.11 4.49 1.44
N ASN A 142 4.28 4.69 2.46
CA ASN A 142 4.70 4.97 3.83
C ASN A 142 4.70 3.73 4.73
N ALA A 143 4.59 2.55 4.15
CA ALA A 143 4.80 1.31 4.89
C ALA A 143 6.18 1.32 5.56
N ILE A 144 6.23 0.81 6.78
CA ILE A 144 7.49 0.60 7.51
C ILE A 144 8.42 -0.33 6.73
N MET A 145 7.81 -1.33 6.11
CA MET A 145 8.51 -2.28 5.24
C MET A 145 7.72 -2.39 3.93
N ASP A 146 8.40 -2.18 2.84
CA ASP A 146 7.78 -2.20 1.53
C ASP A 146 7.52 -3.64 1.09
N GLY A 147 6.34 -3.88 0.56
CA GLY A 147 6.10 -5.03 -0.28
C GLY A 147 6.76 -4.85 -1.65
N LYS A 148 6.70 -5.85 -2.48
CA LYS A 148 7.10 -5.75 -3.87
C LYS A 148 6.20 -6.61 -4.72
N SER A 149 5.44 -5.97 -5.58
CA SER A 149 4.64 -6.63 -6.60
C SER A 149 5.44 -6.79 -7.89
N GLY A 150 5.05 -7.75 -8.71
CA GLY A 150 5.59 -7.97 -10.04
C GLY A 150 6.10 -9.38 -10.28
N ASP A 151 6.54 -9.61 -11.52
CA ASP A 151 7.09 -10.89 -11.92
C ASP A 151 8.45 -11.18 -11.28
N GLY A 152 8.62 -12.40 -10.77
CA GLY A 152 9.86 -12.75 -10.10
C GLY A 152 9.95 -14.21 -9.68
N PHE A 153 11.05 -14.48 -8.99
CA PHE A 153 11.31 -15.74 -8.29
C PHE A 153 11.51 -15.43 -6.80
N MET A 154 10.85 -16.18 -5.94
CA MET A 154 10.99 -16.07 -4.50
C MET A 154 11.39 -17.39 -3.88
N ALA A 155 12.44 -17.36 -3.05
CA ALA A 155 12.87 -18.46 -2.21
C ALA A 155 12.62 -18.09 -0.74
N GLU A 156 11.97 -18.98 -0.03
CA GLU A 156 11.71 -18.87 1.42
C GLU A 156 12.34 -20.09 2.10
N VAL A 157 13.04 -19.86 3.20
CA VAL A 157 13.69 -20.92 3.99
C VAL A 157 13.32 -20.72 5.46
N THR A 158 12.86 -21.80 6.11
CA THR A 158 12.57 -21.86 7.53
C THR A 158 13.52 -22.85 8.22
N PRO A 159 14.80 -22.46 8.44
CA PRO A 159 15.84 -23.39 8.85
C PRO A 159 15.68 -23.89 10.30
N ILE A 160 15.03 -23.11 11.13
CA ILE A 160 14.66 -23.44 12.52
C ILE A 160 13.30 -22.86 12.82
N GLU A 161 12.67 -23.37 13.87
CA GLU A 161 11.39 -22.86 14.34
C GLU A 161 11.45 -21.34 14.63
N GLY A 162 10.44 -20.62 14.19
CA GLY A 162 10.34 -19.17 14.32
C GLY A 162 11.18 -18.34 13.33
N LEU A 163 12.20 -18.90 12.68
CA LEU A 163 13.04 -18.16 11.74
C LEU A 163 12.61 -18.40 10.29
N LYS A 164 12.25 -17.35 9.59
CA LYS A 164 12.01 -17.31 8.14
C LYS A 164 13.04 -16.39 7.49
N VAL A 165 13.69 -16.88 6.43
CA VAL A 165 14.56 -16.09 5.56
C VAL A 165 13.96 -16.10 4.15
N MET A 166 13.98 -14.97 3.45
CA MET A 166 13.40 -14.83 2.13
C MET A 166 14.31 -14.03 1.19
N ALA A 167 14.35 -14.47 -0.07
CA ALA A 167 14.90 -13.68 -1.17
C ALA A 167 13.87 -13.62 -2.30
N ASN A 168 13.52 -12.41 -2.75
CA ASN A 168 12.66 -12.16 -3.90
C ASN A 168 13.47 -11.47 -5.00
N ILE A 169 13.65 -12.15 -6.12
CA ILE A 169 14.44 -11.72 -7.26
C ILE A 169 13.49 -11.38 -8.41
N PRO A 170 13.34 -10.11 -8.82
CA PRO A 170 12.43 -9.73 -9.89
C PRO A 170 12.93 -10.25 -11.25
N PHE A 171 11.99 -10.63 -12.12
CA PHE A 171 12.29 -10.80 -13.52
C PHE A 171 12.39 -9.44 -14.20
N LEU A 172 13.40 -9.28 -15.01
CA LEU A 172 13.53 -8.08 -15.83
C LEU A 172 12.69 -8.25 -17.08
N LYS A 173 11.77 -7.31 -17.32
CA LYS A 173 10.91 -7.28 -18.52
C LYS A 173 11.69 -6.91 -19.78
N THR A 174 12.77 -7.55 -20.08
CA THR A 174 13.51 -7.24 -21.29
C THR A 174 13.83 -8.53 -22.03
N GLU A 175 13.66 -8.48 -23.31
CA GLU A 175 14.17 -9.48 -24.25
C GLU A 175 15.70 -9.56 -24.21
N THR A 176 16.34 -8.76 -23.37
CA THR A 176 17.78 -8.70 -23.19
C THR A 176 18.19 -9.55 -21.99
N TYR A 177 19.14 -10.44 -22.21
CA TYR A 177 19.81 -11.13 -21.13
C TYR A 177 20.43 -10.13 -20.16
N ILE A 178 20.34 -10.44 -18.87
CA ILE A 178 21.00 -9.64 -17.83
C ILE A 178 22.50 -9.71 -18.08
N GLN A 179 23.09 -8.59 -18.42
CA GLN A 179 24.53 -8.50 -18.69
C GLN A 179 25.34 -8.33 -17.41
N ASP A 180 24.72 -7.88 -16.33
CA ASP A 180 25.37 -7.64 -15.06
C ASP A 180 24.57 -8.23 -13.89
N ALA A 181 25.16 -9.17 -13.17
CA ALA A 181 24.58 -9.77 -11.97
C ALA A 181 24.28 -8.70 -10.88
N TYR A 182 25.00 -7.59 -10.89
CA TYR A 182 24.78 -6.48 -9.99
C TYR A 182 23.42 -5.78 -10.22
N ASP A 183 22.91 -5.78 -11.45
CA ASP A 183 21.58 -5.22 -11.75
C ASP A 183 20.44 -6.08 -11.17
N ILE A 184 20.63 -7.40 -11.06
CA ILE A 184 19.68 -8.26 -10.35
C ILE A 184 19.66 -7.90 -8.88
N TYR A 185 20.83 -7.81 -8.27
CA TYR A 185 20.99 -7.50 -6.86
C TYR A 185 20.31 -6.17 -6.49
N LYS A 186 20.46 -5.14 -7.31
CA LYS A 186 19.85 -3.82 -7.12
C LYS A 186 18.31 -3.84 -7.06
N LYS A 187 17.66 -4.91 -7.52
CA LYS A 187 16.20 -5.04 -7.53
C LYS A 187 15.67 -6.12 -6.62
N THR A 188 16.54 -6.85 -5.96
CA THR A 188 16.22 -7.97 -5.08
C THR A 188 15.75 -7.50 -3.71
N GLN A 189 14.83 -8.23 -3.10
CA GLN A 189 14.52 -8.11 -1.68
C GLN A 189 15.11 -9.29 -0.92
N ILE A 190 15.70 -9.01 0.24
CA ILE A 190 16.22 -10.03 1.16
C ILE A 190 15.66 -9.72 2.55
N GLY A 191 14.99 -10.68 3.16
CA GLY A 191 14.37 -10.49 4.45
C GLY A 191 14.63 -11.63 5.42
N ALA A 192 14.61 -11.30 6.70
CA ALA A 192 14.58 -12.25 7.80
C ALA A 192 13.50 -11.85 8.80
N ALA A 193 12.73 -12.82 9.24
CA ALA A 193 11.72 -12.66 10.29
C ALA A 193 11.95 -13.72 11.36
N TYR A 194 11.92 -13.29 12.61
CA TYR A 194 12.04 -14.20 13.74
C TYR A 194 10.86 -14.01 14.70
N THR A 195 10.06 -15.07 14.85
CA THR A 195 8.95 -15.12 15.79
C THR A 195 9.45 -15.63 17.14
N ILE A 196 9.31 -14.81 18.16
CA ILE A 196 9.59 -15.13 19.55
C ILE A 196 8.26 -15.55 20.16
N ASP A 197 8.16 -16.83 20.52
CA ASP A 197 6.94 -17.40 21.07
C ASP A 197 6.42 -16.59 22.27
N GLY A 198 5.10 -16.37 22.31
CA GLY A 198 4.43 -15.59 23.35
C GLY A 198 4.81 -14.10 23.39
N THR A 199 5.67 -13.61 22.50
CA THR A 199 6.17 -12.22 22.54
C THR A 199 5.82 -11.43 21.27
N GLY A 200 6.23 -11.92 20.11
CA GLY A 200 6.02 -11.19 18.85
C GLY A 200 6.98 -11.58 17.74
N THR A 201 6.97 -10.82 16.66
CA THR A 201 7.80 -11.09 15.48
C THR A 201 8.66 -9.88 15.13
N LEU A 202 9.96 -10.09 15.13
CA LEU A 202 10.94 -9.13 14.57
C LEU A 202 11.15 -9.41 13.09
N LYS A 203 11.10 -8.36 12.27
CA LYS A 203 11.31 -8.44 10.83
C LYS A 203 12.40 -7.46 10.41
N VAL A 204 13.26 -7.88 9.50
CA VAL A 204 14.24 -7.03 8.81
C VAL A 204 14.13 -7.30 7.33
N LEU A 205 14.05 -6.26 6.52
CA LEU A 205 13.95 -6.35 5.07
C LEU A 205 14.89 -5.35 4.41
N TRP A 206 15.78 -5.84 3.58
CA TRP A 206 16.49 -5.02 2.61
C TRP A 206 15.78 -5.10 1.26
N THR A 207 15.55 -3.93 0.64
CA THR A 207 14.97 -3.80 -0.69
C THR A 207 15.94 -3.04 -1.58
N GLY A 208 16.46 -3.70 -2.59
CA GLY A 208 17.32 -3.09 -3.58
C GLY A 208 16.56 -2.08 -4.44
N VAL A 209 17.20 -1.00 -4.76
CA VAL A 209 16.70 0.04 -5.68
C VAL A 209 17.79 0.28 -6.73
N SER A 210 17.37 0.48 -7.96
CA SER A 210 18.28 0.83 -9.06
C SER A 210 17.87 2.18 -9.62
N GLU A 211 18.23 3.23 -8.90
CA GLU A 211 18.08 4.60 -9.39
C GLU A 211 19.45 5.25 -9.44
N GLU A 212 19.83 5.68 -10.62
CA GLU A 212 21.05 6.46 -10.85
C GLU A 212 20.64 7.84 -11.35
N THR A 213 21.13 8.87 -10.71
CA THR A 213 20.96 10.24 -11.18
C THR A 213 22.29 10.85 -11.57
N LYS A 214 22.26 11.60 -12.67
CA LYS A 214 23.41 12.37 -13.14
C LYS A 214 23.11 13.85 -12.98
N VAL A 215 23.90 14.51 -12.14
CA VAL A 215 23.91 15.97 -12.06
C VAL A 215 25.26 16.45 -12.55
N GLY A 216 25.31 16.95 -13.78
CA GLY A 216 26.58 17.27 -14.45
C GLY A 216 27.39 15.99 -14.70
N ASN A 217 28.65 15.96 -14.24
CA ASN A 217 29.55 14.81 -14.36
C ASN A 217 29.54 13.90 -13.14
N LYS A 218 28.78 14.21 -12.09
CA LYS A 218 28.67 13.39 -10.90
C LYS A 218 27.49 12.44 -11.02
N LYS A 219 27.75 11.19 -10.73
CA LYS A 219 26.74 10.15 -10.52
C LYS A 219 26.49 10.04 -9.04
N SER A 220 25.25 9.96 -8.65
CA SER A 220 24.87 9.58 -7.30
C SER A 220 23.86 8.44 -7.35
N ASP A 221 24.02 7.49 -6.45
CA ASP A 221 23.28 6.25 -6.47
C ASP A 221 22.32 6.16 -5.27
N TYR A 222 21.08 5.77 -5.56
CA TYR A 222 20.17 5.23 -4.56
C TYR A 222 20.18 3.71 -4.72
N THR A 223 20.75 3.03 -3.74
CA THR A 223 21.07 1.59 -3.88
C THR A 223 20.09 0.68 -3.13
N GLY A 224 19.32 1.20 -2.20
CA GLY A 224 18.37 0.39 -1.48
C GLY A 224 17.79 1.04 -0.24
N LYS A 225 16.95 0.29 0.45
CA LYS A 225 16.34 0.67 1.72
C LYS A 225 16.32 -0.53 2.67
N ILE A 226 16.48 -0.24 3.95
CA ILE A 226 16.37 -1.22 5.04
C ILE A 226 15.17 -0.85 5.87
N GLY A 227 14.26 -1.81 6.05
CA GLY A 227 13.16 -1.75 7.00
C GLY A 227 13.40 -2.69 8.17
N VAL A 228 13.04 -2.24 9.37
CA VAL A 228 13.01 -3.05 10.58
C VAL A 228 11.65 -2.85 11.23
N ALA A 229 10.97 -3.92 11.58
CA ALA A 229 9.68 -3.84 12.25
C ALA A 229 9.56 -4.90 13.35
N PHE A 230 8.84 -4.57 14.40
CA PHE A 230 8.47 -5.49 15.47
C PHE A 230 6.95 -5.47 15.66
N ASN A 231 6.34 -6.64 15.57
CA ASN A 231 4.93 -6.86 15.85
C ASN A 231 4.79 -7.54 17.19
N LEU A 232 4.22 -6.84 18.16
CA LEU A 232 3.95 -7.38 19.50
C LEU A 232 2.68 -8.23 19.49
N THR A 233 2.75 -9.43 20.06
CA THR A 233 1.61 -10.35 20.21
C THR A 233 1.40 -10.80 21.67
N ALA A 234 2.27 -10.37 22.59
CA ALA A 234 2.25 -10.77 24.00
C ALA A 234 1.05 -10.23 24.79
N VAL A 235 0.39 -9.21 24.29
CA VAL A 235 -0.72 -8.56 24.99
C VAL A 235 -2.02 -8.89 24.29
N GLU A 236 -2.91 -9.56 25.01
CA GLU A 236 -4.23 -9.91 24.50
C GLU A 236 -5.01 -8.66 24.07
N ASN A 237 -5.72 -8.76 22.96
CA ASN A 237 -6.52 -7.68 22.38
C ASN A 237 -5.71 -6.47 21.85
N LEU A 238 -4.39 -6.47 21.98
CA LEU A 238 -3.51 -5.44 21.45
C LEU A 238 -2.79 -5.92 20.20
N ASN A 239 -2.99 -5.21 19.09
CA ASN A 239 -2.11 -5.30 17.93
C ASN A 239 -1.21 -4.06 17.96
N LEU A 240 0.09 -4.27 18.02
CA LEU A 240 1.07 -3.20 18.00
C LEU A 240 2.18 -3.54 17.02
N ALA A 241 2.42 -2.64 16.08
CA ALA A 241 3.55 -2.67 15.18
C ALA A 241 4.36 -1.38 15.33
N ILE A 242 5.65 -1.51 15.51
CA ILE A 242 6.59 -0.39 15.50
C ILE A 242 7.71 -0.71 14.52
N GLY A 243 8.30 0.30 13.92
CA GLY A 243 9.43 0.07 13.06
C GLY A 243 10.07 1.33 12.51
N ALA A 244 11.10 1.09 11.73
CA ALA A 244 11.87 2.14 11.07
C ALA A 244 12.28 1.70 9.66
N LYS A 245 12.44 2.68 8.78
CA LYS A 245 12.95 2.53 7.43
C LYS A 245 14.05 3.55 7.17
N PHE A 246 15.10 3.12 6.47
CA PHE A 246 16.27 3.93 6.14
C PHE A 246 16.55 3.78 4.66
N ASP A 247 16.69 4.89 3.94
CA ASP A 247 17.13 4.87 2.55
C ASP A 247 18.66 4.89 2.48
N ILE A 248 19.25 4.00 1.69
CA ILE A 248 20.68 3.92 1.42
C ILE A 248 20.94 4.72 0.14
N VAL A 249 21.35 5.95 0.34
CA VAL A 249 21.50 6.96 -0.70
C VAL A 249 22.84 7.64 -0.52
N ASP A 250 23.56 7.90 -1.61
CA ASP A 250 24.76 8.69 -1.57
C ASP A 250 24.48 10.11 -1.06
N GLU A 251 25.43 10.71 -0.34
CA GLU A 251 25.30 12.08 0.17
C GLU A 251 25.08 13.11 -0.95
N ASP A 252 25.67 12.87 -2.11
CA ASP A 252 25.53 13.70 -3.30
C ASP A 252 24.31 13.34 -4.17
N TYR A 253 23.44 12.43 -3.71
CA TYR A 253 22.24 12.05 -4.45
C TYR A 253 21.30 13.25 -4.56
N LYS A 254 21.39 13.92 -5.70
CA LYS A 254 20.51 15.03 -6.06
C LYS A 254 19.68 14.59 -7.25
N VAL A 255 18.45 14.31 -7.01
CA VAL A 255 17.49 14.11 -8.07
C VAL A 255 17.10 15.49 -8.57
N GLY A 256 17.42 15.80 -9.83
CA GLY A 256 17.09 17.02 -10.56
C GLY A 256 17.34 18.34 -9.81
N ALA A 257 18.07 19.23 -10.38
CA ALA A 257 18.25 20.55 -9.80
C ALA A 257 16.93 21.30 -9.78
N LEU A 258 16.39 21.55 -8.59
CA LEU A 258 15.30 22.50 -8.40
C LEU A 258 15.64 23.82 -9.07
N LYS A 259 14.88 24.20 -10.06
CA LYS A 259 14.90 25.56 -10.59
C LYS A 259 13.74 26.32 -9.96
N TYR A 260 14.04 27.08 -8.94
CA TYR A 260 13.13 28.09 -8.46
C TYR A 260 13.05 29.22 -9.48
N ASP A 261 11.88 29.39 -10.05
CA ASP A 261 11.57 30.53 -10.89
C ASP A 261 11.17 31.71 -10.00
N THR A 262 12.11 32.64 -9.81
CA THR A 262 11.87 33.84 -8.99
C THR A 262 10.81 34.76 -9.55
N ALA A 263 10.48 34.69 -10.85
CA ALA A 263 9.48 35.53 -11.47
C ALA A 263 8.06 34.97 -11.22
N THR A 264 7.90 33.67 -11.25
CA THR A 264 6.61 33.01 -11.01
C THR A 264 6.45 32.54 -9.58
N LYS A 265 7.50 32.65 -8.74
CA LYS A 265 7.55 32.06 -7.39
C LYS A 265 7.17 30.60 -7.34
N LYS A 266 7.41 29.87 -8.42
CA LYS A 266 7.11 28.43 -8.55
C LYS A 266 8.39 27.64 -8.81
N TYR A 267 8.43 26.45 -8.27
CA TYR A 267 9.42 25.48 -8.68
C TYR A 267 8.94 24.82 -9.98
N THR A 268 9.78 24.82 -10.99
CA THR A 268 9.52 24.08 -12.23
C THR A 268 9.82 22.60 -12.03
N LYS A 269 9.30 21.76 -12.94
CA LYS A 269 9.52 20.30 -12.99
C LYS A 269 10.93 19.93 -12.53
N GLY A 270 11.05 19.16 -11.48
CA GLY A 270 12.30 18.82 -10.83
C GLY A 270 12.18 18.88 -9.32
N PHE A 271 11.05 19.37 -8.81
CA PHE A 271 10.77 19.41 -7.39
C PHE A 271 10.42 18.02 -6.82
N ASP A 272 9.73 17.19 -7.60
CA ASP A 272 9.51 15.77 -7.29
C ASP A 272 10.84 15.01 -7.13
N ASP A 273 11.88 15.63 -7.62
CA ASP A 273 13.24 15.21 -7.52
C ASP A 273 13.96 15.72 -6.28
N TRP A 274 13.26 16.01 -5.24
CA TRP A 274 13.91 16.18 -3.96
C TRP A 274 14.58 14.85 -3.60
N GLY A 275 15.78 14.65 -4.10
CA GLY A 275 16.67 13.63 -3.60
C GLY A 275 16.79 13.77 -2.10
N GLY A 276 16.53 14.99 -1.63
CA GLY A 276 16.20 15.30 -0.28
C GLY A 276 14.94 14.66 0.28
N SER A 277 14.00 14.26 -0.52
CA SER A 277 12.80 13.53 -0.07
C SER A 277 13.10 12.08 0.34
N LYS A 278 14.28 11.55 0.04
CA LYS A 278 14.69 10.24 0.56
C LYS A 278 14.86 10.29 2.07
N ASN A 279 14.42 9.22 2.73
CA ASN A 279 14.43 9.20 4.18
C ASN A 279 15.83 8.94 4.72
N LYS A 280 16.35 9.83 5.52
CA LYS A 280 17.45 9.50 6.45
C LYS A 280 16.96 8.44 7.42
N ALA A 281 15.76 8.65 7.97
CA ALA A 281 15.05 7.69 8.78
C ALA A 281 13.54 7.96 8.70
N TYR A 282 12.75 6.91 8.72
CA TYR A 282 11.31 6.96 8.91
C TYR A 282 10.95 6.05 10.07
N PHE A 283 10.32 6.58 11.08
CA PHE A 283 9.82 5.82 12.22
C PHE A 283 8.30 5.79 12.16
N ALA A 284 7.69 4.65 12.45
CA ALA A 284 6.26 4.52 12.47
C ALA A 284 5.78 3.58 13.57
N LEU A 285 4.57 3.84 14.02
CA LEU A 285 3.82 3.06 14.98
C LEU A 285 2.41 2.89 14.47
N ASN A 286 1.88 1.69 14.64
CA ASN A 286 0.49 1.35 14.42
C ASN A 286 0.01 0.48 15.58
N ALA A 287 -1.04 0.89 16.25
CA ALA A 287 -1.61 0.19 17.38
C ALA A 287 -3.14 0.12 17.28
N SER A 288 -3.72 -1.00 17.64
CA SER A 288 -5.15 -1.10 17.87
C SER A 288 -5.43 -1.97 19.08
N TYR A 289 -6.39 -1.58 19.87
CA TYR A 289 -6.79 -2.29 21.09
C TYR A 289 -8.30 -2.54 21.10
N GLN A 290 -8.67 -3.80 21.27
CA GLN A 290 -10.06 -4.20 21.45
C GLN A 290 -10.45 -3.95 22.91
N VAL A 291 -11.13 -2.82 23.16
CA VAL A 291 -11.54 -2.39 24.50
C VAL A 291 -12.66 -3.27 25.05
N SER A 292 -13.56 -3.69 24.17
CA SER A 292 -14.67 -4.60 24.44
C SER A 292 -15.12 -5.26 23.14
N ASP A 293 -16.04 -6.22 23.20
CA ASP A 293 -16.62 -6.85 22.00
C ASP A 293 -17.22 -5.83 21.02
N ALA A 294 -17.68 -4.70 21.55
CA ALA A 294 -18.30 -3.64 20.74
C ALA A 294 -17.34 -2.51 20.33
N MET A 295 -16.19 -2.36 20.99
CA MET A 295 -15.36 -1.17 20.78
C MET A 295 -13.89 -1.49 20.54
N LYS A 296 -13.36 -1.01 19.44
CA LYS A 296 -11.94 -1.02 19.11
C LYS A 296 -11.43 0.42 18.96
N VAL A 297 -10.29 0.72 19.53
CA VAL A 297 -9.56 1.97 19.36
C VAL A 297 -8.30 1.74 18.56
N SER A 298 -7.91 2.73 17.74
CA SER A 298 -6.72 2.64 16.90
C SER A 298 -5.90 3.93 17.02
N LEU A 299 -4.59 3.79 16.94
CA LEU A 299 -3.61 4.87 16.92
C LEU A 299 -2.56 4.54 15.87
N ALA A 300 -2.21 5.51 15.06
CA ALA A 300 -1.07 5.40 14.15
C ALA A 300 -0.31 6.73 14.10
N GLY A 301 0.96 6.65 13.76
CA GLY A 301 1.78 7.84 13.60
C GLY A 301 3.15 7.51 13.06
N GLY A 302 3.84 8.54 12.60
CA GLY A 302 5.19 8.42 12.11
C GLY A 302 5.91 9.74 11.97
N VAL A 303 7.22 9.64 11.84
CA VAL A 303 8.12 10.78 11.62
C VAL A 303 9.08 10.43 10.50
N LYS A 304 9.18 11.31 9.50
CA LYS A 304 10.16 11.27 8.43
C LYS A 304 11.26 12.29 8.69
N LEU A 305 12.49 11.81 8.75
CA LEU A 305 13.69 12.61 8.74
C LEU A 305 14.29 12.50 7.33
N PHE A 306 14.54 13.62 6.70
CA PHE A 306 15.03 13.63 5.32
C PHE A 306 16.57 13.62 5.25
N LYS A 307 17.12 13.08 4.17
CA LYS A 307 18.56 13.13 3.88
C LYS A 307 19.03 14.57 3.65
N ASN A 308 18.19 15.37 2.99
CA ASN A 308 18.44 16.79 2.85
C ASN A 308 18.09 17.51 4.15
N SER A 309 19.09 18.16 4.77
CA SER A 309 18.94 18.90 6.01
C SER A 309 18.13 20.20 5.87
N ASP A 310 17.93 20.67 4.63
CA ASP A 310 17.14 21.88 4.36
C ASP A 310 15.63 21.60 4.43
N ILE A 311 15.24 20.32 4.52
CA ILE A 311 13.85 19.91 4.68
C ILE A 311 13.58 19.57 6.14
N ASP A 312 12.60 20.25 6.71
CA ASP A 312 12.17 19.99 8.08
C ASP A 312 11.59 18.58 8.25
N PRO A 313 11.74 17.97 9.41
CA PRO A 313 11.10 16.69 9.70
C PRO A 313 9.59 16.77 9.50
N ARG A 314 9.03 15.79 8.80
CA ARG A 314 7.60 15.67 8.61
C ARG A 314 7.02 14.60 9.53
N PHE A 315 5.91 14.87 10.18
CA PHE A 315 5.26 13.90 11.05
C PHE A 315 3.74 13.85 10.81
N GLY A 316 3.17 12.72 11.16
CA GLY A 316 1.73 12.53 11.15
C GLY A 316 1.31 11.70 12.35
N ILE A 317 0.09 11.95 12.82
CA ILE A 317 -0.54 11.18 13.89
C ILE A 317 -2.03 11.09 13.62
N GLY A 318 -2.63 9.98 14.00
CA GLY A 318 -4.07 9.81 13.91
C GLY A 318 -4.60 8.84 14.93
N GLY A 319 -5.87 8.98 15.27
CA GLY A 319 -6.59 8.10 16.19
C GLY A 319 -8.01 7.87 15.70
N GLY A 320 -8.54 6.68 15.99
CA GLY A 320 -9.87 6.31 15.57
C GLY A 320 -10.55 5.33 16.52
N VAL A 321 -11.85 5.22 16.37
CA VAL A 321 -12.70 4.30 17.11
C VAL A 321 -13.67 3.60 16.17
N ASP A 322 -13.79 2.29 16.32
CA ASP A 322 -14.84 1.46 15.73
C ASP A 322 -15.79 1.06 16.86
N TYR A 323 -17.08 1.31 16.69
CA TYR A 323 -18.10 0.97 17.68
C TYR A 323 -19.25 0.20 17.04
N THR A 324 -19.42 -1.04 17.42
CA THR A 324 -20.53 -1.91 17.01
C THR A 324 -21.78 -1.52 17.80
N ILE A 325 -22.73 -0.88 17.11
CA ILE A 325 -23.99 -0.43 17.72
C ILE A 325 -24.93 -1.61 17.94
N MET A 326 -24.96 -2.52 16.95
CA MET A 326 -25.74 -3.74 16.96
C MET A 326 -25.15 -4.73 15.95
N ASP A 327 -25.64 -5.94 15.92
CA ASP A 327 -25.15 -6.98 15.02
C ASP A 327 -25.04 -6.48 13.55
N GLY A 328 -23.84 -6.54 13.03
CA GLY A 328 -23.48 -6.11 11.69
C GLY A 328 -23.54 -4.59 11.43
N LEU A 329 -23.87 -3.74 12.42
CA LEU A 329 -23.86 -2.29 12.25
C LEU A 329 -22.74 -1.66 13.08
N THR A 330 -21.77 -1.08 12.41
CA THR A 330 -20.60 -0.45 13.03
C THR A 330 -20.52 1.02 12.66
N MET A 331 -20.36 1.86 13.67
CA MET A 331 -20.02 3.28 13.53
C MET A 331 -18.51 3.44 13.68
N ASN A 332 -17.95 4.37 12.94
CA ASN A 332 -16.53 4.61 12.91
C ASN A 332 -16.26 6.10 12.85
N ALA A 333 -15.24 6.48 13.59
CA ALA A 333 -14.75 7.83 13.58
C ALA A 333 -13.22 7.82 13.65
N ASP A 334 -12.56 8.58 12.82
CA ASP A 334 -11.14 8.84 12.94
C ASP A 334 -10.78 10.27 12.63
N VAL A 335 -9.65 10.69 13.19
CA VAL A 335 -9.02 11.97 12.94
C VAL A 335 -7.54 11.74 12.67
N ARG A 336 -6.99 12.42 11.67
CA ARG A 336 -5.59 12.34 11.26
C ARG A 336 -5.03 13.74 11.05
N TYR A 337 -3.81 13.94 11.50
CA TYR A 337 -3.05 15.16 11.28
C TYR A 337 -1.75 14.82 10.56
N ILE A 338 -1.35 15.67 9.64
CA ILE A 338 -0.05 15.64 8.99
C ILE A 338 0.55 17.05 9.02
N SER A 339 1.81 17.14 9.43
CA SER A 339 2.52 18.41 9.46
C SER A 339 2.81 18.93 8.05
N GLU A 340 2.95 20.24 7.94
CA GLU A 340 3.41 20.90 6.73
C GLU A 340 4.74 20.33 6.19
N THR A 341 4.99 20.56 4.92
CA THR A 341 6.29 20.29 4.31
C THR A 341 7.02 21.61 4.17
N LYS A 342 8.10 21.80 4.93
CA LYS A 342 8.92 23.01 4.90
C LYS A 342 10.34 22.71 4.43
N ALA A 343 10.89 23.64 3.67
CA ALA A 343 12.30 23.70 3.38
C ALA A 343 12.72 25.15 3.12
N ASP A 344 13.98 25.47 3.31
CA ASP A 344 14.49 26.81 3.08
C ASP A 344 14.17 27.34 1.69
N GLY A 345 13.39 28.43 1.63
CA GLY A 345 12.97 29.04 0.36
C GLY A 345 11.83 28.31 -0.37
N TYR A 346 11.14 27.39 0.31
CA TYR A 346 10.00 26.66 -0.23
C TYR A 346 8.81 26.69 0.72
N ASP A 347 7.71 27.25 0.23
CA ASP A 347 6.39 27.09 0.83
C ASP A 347 5.81 25.80 0.25
N GLY A 348 5.94 24.71 1.00
CA GLY A 348 5.46 23.38 0.62
C GLY A 348 3.95 23.22 0.80
N GLU A 349 3.55 21.98 0.99
CA GLU A 349 2.19 21.65 1.38
C GLU A 349 1.97 22.10 2.84
N ASP A 350 0.88 22.82 3.09
CA ASP A 350 0.44 23.16 4.44
C ASP A 350 0.17 21.91 5.28
N ASP A 351 0.09 22.07 6.58
CA ASP A 351 -0.40 21.03 7.46
C ASP A 351 -1.87 20.72 7.16
N ALA A 352 -2.29 19.51 7.43
CA ALA A 352 -3.65 19.10 7.18
C ALA A 352 -4.23 18.26 8.32
N VAL A 353 -5.51 18.49 8.59
CA VAL A 353 -6.35 17.63 9.42
C VAL A 353 -7.38 16.98 8.52
N SER A 354 -7.48 15.67 8.61
CA SER A 354 -8.56 14.91 7.97
C SER A 354 -9.35 14.17 9.04
N PHE A 355 -10.65 14.08 8.85
CA PHE A 355 -11.51 13.26 9.70
C PHE A 355 -12.51 12.49 8.86
N LEU A 356 -12.91 11.34 9.38
CA LEU A 356 -13.94 10.51 8.81
C LEU A 356 -14.95 10.16 9.90
N LEU A 357 -16.24 10.29 9.55
CA LEU A 357 -17.34 9.73 10.31
C LEU A 357 -18.09 8.79 9.37
N GLY A 358 -18.31 7.54 9.77
CA GLY A 358 -18.94 6.56 8.92
C GLY A 358 -19.80 5.56 9.68
N VAL A 359 -20.69 4.95 8.93
CA VAL A 359 -21.51 3.82 9.38
C VAL A 359 -21.43 2.74 8.33
N SER A 360 -21.18 1.51 8.74
CA SER A 360 -21.17 0.34 7.87
C SER A 360 -22.10 -0.75 8.39
N LYS A 361 -22.85 -1.37 7.47
CA LYS A 361 -23.68 -2.55 7.73
C LYS A 361 -23.06 -3.74 7.04
N GLY A 362 -22.62 -4.70 7.85
CA GLY A 362 -22.20 -6.02 7.38
C GLY A 362 -23.40 -6.91 7.11
N PHE A 363 -23.29 -7.79 6.14
CA PHE A 363 -24.19 -8.90 5.82
C PHE A 363 -23.35 -10.13 5.49
N SER A 364 -23.96 -11.31 5.30
CA SER A 364 -23.21 -12.59 5.25
C SER A 364 -22.02 -12.61 4.31
N ASN A 365 -22.09 -11.90 3.17
CA ASN A 365 -21.05 -11.97 2.15
C ASN A 365 -20.52 -10.59 1.75
N GLY A 366 -20.69 -9.56 2.59
CA GLY A 366 -20.21 -8.23 2.24
C GLY A 366 -20.60 -7.15 3.22
N SER A 367 -20.47 -5.90 2.80
CA SER A 367 -20.82 -4.73 3.59
C SER A 367 -21.25 -3.56 2.71
N LEU A 368 -22.10 -2.72 3.26
CA LEU A 368 -22.40 -1.38 2.74
C LEU A 368 -21.95 -0.36 3.78
N GLY A 369 -21.10 0.58 3.38
CA GLY A 369 -20.64 1.68 4.21
C GLY A 369 -21.00 3.02 3.59
N VAL A 370 -21.30 3.99 4.44
CA VAL A 370 -21.51 5.40 4.07
C VAL A 370 -20.73 6.23 5.06
N GLY A 371 -20.01 7.23 4.58
CA GLY A 371 -19.20 8.11 5.41
C GLY A 371 -19.36 9.58 5.06
N PHE A 372 -18.81 10.41 5.91
CA PHE A 372 -18.50 11.80 5.64
C PHE A 372 -17.02 12.02 5.94
N GLU A 373 -16.26 12.43 4.93
CA GLU A 373 -14.86 12.75 5.05
C GLU A 373 -14.65 14.24 4.85
N GLY A 374 -13.87 14.85 5.73
CA GLY A 374 -13.45 16.25 5.63
C GLY A 374 -11.93 16.36 5.73
N VAL A 375 -11.35 17.31 4.99
CA VAL A 375 -9.92 17.62 4.98
C VAL A 375 -9.70 19.12 4.94
N THR A 376 -8.79 19.62 5.75
CA THR A 376 -8.34 21.02 5.70
C THR A 376 -7.22 21.20 4.69
N ASN A 377 -7.03 22.45 4.26
CA ASN A 377 -5.87 22.90 3.46
C ASN A 377 -5.66 22.16 2.14
N GLY A 378 -6.76 21.79 1.50
CA GLY A 378 -6.75 21.31 0.11
C GLY A 378 -5.90 20.08 -0.16
N ALA A 379 -5.41 19.47 0.90
CA ALA A 379 -4.46 18.38 0.79
C ALA A 379 -5.10 17.14 0.14
N GLY A 380 -5.29 17.24 -1.18
CA GLY A 380 -5.47 16.18 -2.17
C GLY A 380 -6.57 15.15 -1.96
N PHE A 381 -7.79 15.51 -2.18
CA PHE A 381 -8.75 14.51 -2.66
C PHE A 381 -8.31 14.04 -4.05
N SER A 382 -7.51 13.00 -4.14
CA SER A 382 -7.00 12.49 -5.41
C SER A 382 -8.10 11.98 -6.35
N SER A 383 -9.26 11.67 -5.85
CA SER A 383 -10.40 11.17 -6.62
C SER A 383 -11.45 12.23 -6.92
N ILE A 384 -11.47 13.29 -6.14
CA ILE A 384 -12.22 14.49 -6.45
C ILE A 384 -11.13 15.46 -6.81
N ALA A 385 -10.91 15.67 -8.10
CA ALA A 385 -9.86 16.57 -8.56
C ALA A 385 -9.92 17.82 -7.68
N ALA A 386 -8.91 18.01 -6.85
CA ALA A 386 -8.76 19.23 -6.11
C ALA A 386 -8.93 20.33 -7.12
N GLY A 387 -9.96 21.16 -6.96
CA GLY A 387 -10.16 22.29 -7.85
C GLY A 387 -8.86 23.05 -7.86
N THR A 388 -8.28 23.26 -9.00
CA THR A 388 -7.18 24.18 -9.17
C THR A 388 -7.77 25.48 -9.66
N ASP A 389 -7.40 26.60 -9.07
CA ASP A 389 -7.71 27.91 -9.60
C ASP A 389 -7.15 28.04 -11.04
N ASP A 390 -7.56 29.08 -11.76
CA ASP A 390 -7.07 29.38 -13.12
C ASP A 390 -5.54 29.48 -13.22
N LYS A 391 -4.83 29.49 -12.11
CA LYS A 391 -3.37 29.53 -11.99
C LYS A 391 -2.77 28.18 -11.62
N GLY A 392 -3.59 27.13 -11.48
CA GLY A 392 -3.16 25.80 -11.11
C GLY A 392 -2.73 25.65 -9.65
N LYS A 393 -3.13 26.60 -8.77
CA LYS A 393 -2.99 26.48 -7.32
C LYS A 393 -4.12 25.59 -6.80
N VAL A 394 -3.79 24.59 -6.01
CA VAL A 394 -4.78 23.79 -5.26
C VAL A 394 -5.51 24.71 -4.31
N HIS A 395 -6.83 24.60 -4.24
CA HIS A 395 -7.61 25.35 -3.25
C HIS A 395 -7.16 25.01 -1.84
N ASP A 396 -6.96 26.01 -1.02
CA ASP A 396 -6.52 25.91 0.37
C ASP A 396 -7.69 25.86 1.37
N GLY A 397 -8.89 25.62 0.87
CA GLY A 397 -10.11 25.56 1.66
C GLY A 397 -10.38 24.20 2.30
N PHE A 398 -11.43 24.14 3.10
CA PHE A 398 -11.97 22.89 3.62
C PHE A 398 -12.69 22.12 2.52
N MET A 399 -12.23 20.90 2.29
CA MET A 399 -12.84 19.96 1.35
C MET A 399 -13.58 18.85 2.07
N TRP A 400 -14.64 18.32 1.44
CA TRP A 400 -15.34 17.19 2.00
C TRP A 400 -16.06 16.36 0.94
N CYS A 401 -16.37 15.13 1.28
CA CYS A 401 -17.18 14.24 0.44
C CYS A 401 -17.99 13.25 1.27
N VAL A 402 -18.99 12.66 0.61
CA VAL A 402 -19.79 11.56 1.15
C VAL A 402 -19.48 10.29 0.36
N PRO A 403 -18.52 9.47 0.80
CA PRO A 403 -18.24 8.19 0.15
C PRO A 403 -19.30 7.15 0.49
N VAL A 404 -19.58 6.29 -0.49
CA VAL A 404 -20.40 5.08 -0.37
C VAL A 404 -19.60 3.91 -0.88
N VAL A 405 -19.44 2.88 -0.05
CA VAL A 405 -18.64 1.69 -0.39
C VAL A 405 -19.49 0.45 -0.24
N LEU A 406 -19.52 -0.36 -1.29
CA LEU A 406 -20.18 -1.65 -1.32
C LEU A 406 -19.13 -2.73 -1.61
N THR A 407 -19.09 -3.77 -0.77
CA THR A 407 -18.18 -4.91 -0.93
C THR A 407 -18.93 -6.23 -0.88
N PHE A 408 -18.48 -7.20 -1.67
CA PHE A 408 -18.90 -8.58 -1.59
C PHE A 408 -17.72 -9.52 -1.72
N SER A 409 -17.78 -10.66 -1.04
CA SER A 409 -16.80 -11.75 -1.18
C SER A 409 -17.50 -13.12 -1.03
N PHE A 410 -17.06 -14.08 -1.84
CA PHE A 410 -17.59 -15.44 -1.89
C PHE A 410 -16.45 -16.45 -1.88
#